data_00925fc9f2448cf080a1b129ff6005ed
#
_entry.id   00925fc9f2448cf080a1b129ff6005ed
#
_cell.length_a   1.000
_cell.length_b   1.000
_cell.length_c   1.000
_cell.angle_alpha   90.00
_cell.angle_beta   90.00
_cell.angle_gamma   90.00
#
_symmetry.space_group_name_H-M   'P 1'
#
loop_
_entity.id
_entity.type
_entity.pdbx_description
1 polymer ?
#
loop_
_entity_poly.entity_id
_entity_poly.type
_entity_poly.pdbx_seq_one_letter_code
_entity_poly.pdbx_strand_id
1 'polypeptide(L)'
;DLVRSRGLGDVYKRQCKNLEKNGEIDREALLPYPSILFGMETALLHFRARSLQFWHTPFSKGKEGIPINGLIWMGNFDEMYRRIGEKMQQGFRCIKLKIGAIDFEKELELLAHIRRHFTPAQIELRVDANGAFSPTDTLEKLHRLSEFQLHSIEQPIRAGQWDEMARLCAATPFPIALDEELIGINRRDRKIELLETIRPQYIILKPSLHGGISGSEEWMELAAERGIGSWVTSALESNIGLNAIAQWCATLQPALPQGLGTGLLFTDNIDYPLHIEGD
;
A
#
# COMPACT_ATOMS: atom_id res chain seq x y z
N ASP A 1 -12.60 14.33 18.89
CA ASP A 1 -11.97 14.41 17.54
C ASP A 1 -11.97 15.79 16.89
N LEU A 2 -12.94 16.67 17.21
CA LEU A 2 -12.92 18.09 16.74
C LEU A 2 -11.70 18.88 17.24
N VAL A 3 -11.11 18.52 18.38
CA VAL A 3 -9.89 19.16 18.92
C VAL A 3 -8.65 18.76 18.11
N ARG A 4 -8.55 17.49 17.67
CA ARG A 4 -7.46 17.01 16.80
C ARG A 4 -7.52 17.65 15.41
N SER A 5 -8.70 17.76 14.82
CA SER A 5 -8.87 18.37 13.49
C SER A 5 -8.55 19.87 13.48
N ARG A 6 -8.84 20.60 14.58
CA ARG A 6 -8.43 22.02 14.73
C ARG A 6 -6.91 22.16 14.78
N GLY A 7 -6.23 21.27 15.54
CA GLY A 7 -4.77 21.26 15.61
C GLY A 7 -4.11 21.02 14.25
N LEU A 8 -4.63 20.09 13.45
CA LEU A 8 -4.13 19.82 12.09
C LEU A 8 -4.32 21.02 11.15
N GLY A 9 -5.46 21.73 11.25
CA GLY A 9 -5.70 22.94 10.48
C GLY A 9 -4.69 24.05 10.78
N ASP A 10 -4.28 24.20 12.03
CA ASP A 10 -3.28 25.20 12.43
C ASP A 10 -1.87 24.81 11.95
N VAL A 11 -1.52 23.52 11.97
CA VAL A 11 -0.28 23.03 11.38
C VAL A 11 -0.24 23.33 9.87
N TYR A 12 -1.30 23.00 9.15
CA TYR A 12 -1.42 23.27 7.73
C TYR A 12 -1.27 24.77 7.41
N LYS A 13 -2.01 25.64 8.10
CA LYS A 13 -1.94 27.11 7.91
C LYS A 13 -0.53 27.66 8.17
N ARG A 14 0.15 27.15 9.20
CA ARG A 14 1.53 27.53 9.51
C ARG A 14 2.47 27.14 8.37
N GLN A 15 2.30 25.94 7.83
CA GLN A 15 3.12 25.45 6.72
C GLN A 15 2.87 26.21 5.41
N CYS A 16 1.62 26.60 5.12
CA CYS A 16 1.34 27.49 3.98
C CYS A 16 2.08 28.83 4.11
N LYS A 17 2.04 29.46 5.30
CA LYS A 17 2.78 30.71 5.55
C LYS A 17 4.30 30.50 5.45
N ASN A 18 4.82 29.36 5.89
CA ASN A 18 6.23 29.04 5.75
C ASN A 18 6.62 28.90 4.28
N LEU A 19 5.81 28.19 3.49
CA LEU A 19 6.00 28.05 2.05
C LEU A 19 5.98 29.40 1.31
N GLU A 20 5.02 30.28 1.64
CA GLU A 20 4.96 31.64 1.11
C GLU A 20 6.22 32.46 1.41
N LYS A 21 6.75 32.34 2.62
CA LYS A 21 7.92 33.09 3.07
C LYS A 21 9.25 32.55 2.55
N ASN A 22 9.42 31.23 2.55
CA ASN A 22 10.69 30.55 2.32
C ASN A 22 10.77 29.85 0.95
N GLY A 23 9.64 29.67 0.24
CA GLY A 23 9.58 29.02 -1.06
C GLY A 23 9.67 27.48 -1.02
N GLU A 24 9.72 26.88 0.19
CA GLU A 24 9.89 25.44 0.35
C GLU A 24 9.06 24.87 1.52
N ILE A 25 8.81 23.55 1.48
CA ILE A 25 8.10 22.82 2.52
C ILE A 25 9.10 22.48 3.64
N ASP A 26 8.74 22.82 4.88
CA ASP A 26 9.48 22.39 6.07
C ASP A 26 9.13 20.93 6.39
N ARG A 27 9.86 20.00 5.77
CA ARG A 27 9.63 18.56 5.91
C ARG A 27 9.90 18.07 7.32
N GLU A 28 10.91 18.61 8.00
CA GLU A 28 11.25 18.20 9.37
C GLU A 28 10.10 18.50 10.34
N ALA A 29 9.52 19.69 10.26
CA ALA A 29 8.36 20.05 11.06
C ALA A 29 7.09 19.23 10.71
N LEU A 30 7.06 18.58 9.56
CA LEU A 30 5.94 17.75 9.09
C LEU A 30 6.14 16.25 9.30
N LEU A 31 7.27 15.79 9.82
CA LEU A 31 7.47 14.37 10.14
C LEU A 31 6.34 13.75 11.00
N PRO A 32 5.76 14.46 12.00
CA PRO A 32 4.63 13.94 12.76
C PRO A 32 3.28 13.97 12.00
N TYR A 33 3.24 14.59 10.80
CA TYR A 33 2.00 14.86 10.06
C TYR A 33 2.12 14.43 8.60
N PRO A 34 2.31 13.12 8.32
CA PRO A 34 2.59 12.62 6.96
C PRO A 34 1.51 12.96 5.94
N SER A 35 0.23 12.98 6.34
CA SER A 35 -0.87 13.34 5.44
C SER A 35 -0.84 14.82 5.04
N ILE A 36 -0.41 15.72 5.94
CA ILE A 36 -0.23 17.14 5.63
C ILE A 36 0.95 17.31 4.67
N LEU A 37 2.05 16.60 4.93
CA LEU A 37 3.21 16.62 4.04
C LEU A 37 2.84 16.16 2.63
N PHE A 38 2.15 15.02 2.51
CA PHE A 38 1.66 14.52 1.23
C PHE A 38 0.76 15.53 0.51
N GLY A 39 -0.19 16.15 1.22
CA GLY A 39 -1.06 17.19 0.67
C GLY A 39 -0.30 18.42 0.19
N MET A 40 0.70 18.88 0.94
CA MET A 40 1.55 20.02 0.57
C MET A 40 2.43 19.70 -0.65
N GLU A 41 3.04 18.52 -0.70
CA GLU A 41 3.82 18.06 -1.86
C GLU A 41 2.94 17.98 -3.12
N THR A 42 1.75 17.38 -3.00
CA THR A 42 0.78 17.28 -4.11
C THR A 42 0.34 18.66 -4.60
N ALA A 43 0.00 19.57 -3.68
CA ALA A 43 -0.38 20.94 -4.03
C ALA A 43 0.75 21.69 -4.74
N LEU A 44 1.99 21.55 -4.28
CA LEU A 44 3.15 22.17 -4.90
C LEU A 44 3.45 21.61 -6.29
N LEU A 45 3.31 20.28 -6.46
CA LEU A 45 3.43 19.63 -7.77
C LEU A 45 2.38 20.17 -8.75
N HIS A 46 1.11 20.27 -8.33
CA HIS A 46 0.03 20.83 -9.13
C HIS A 46 0.28 22.30 -9.50
N PHE A 47 0.70 23.10 -8.53
CA PHE A 47 1.04 24.51 -8.76
C PHE A 47 2.16 24.69 -9.80
N ARG A 48 3.21 23.88 -9.72
CA ARG A 48 4.34 23.92 -10.67
C ARG A 48 3.97 23.41 -12.05
N ALA A 49 3.23 22.31 -12.12
CA ALA A 49 2.81 21.71 -13.38
C ALA A 49 1.72 22.54 -14.10
N ARG A 50 0.93 23.34 -13.36
CA ARG A 50 -0.25 24.08 -13.85
C ARG A 50 -1.27 23.18 -14.59
N SER A 51 -1.27 21.90 -14.30
CA SER A 51 -2.13 20.87 -14.89
C SER A 51 -2.23 19.69 -13.95
N LEU A 52 -3.14 18.74 -14.27
CA LEU A 52 -3.27 17.49 -13.54
C LEU A 52 -2.18 16.45 -13.90
N GLN A 53 -1.31 16.77 -14.84
CA GLN A 53 -0.15 15.97 -15.23
C GLN A 53 1.08 16.51 -14.48
N PHE A 54 1.46 15.86 -13.39
CA PHE A 54 2.56 16.28 -12.51
C PHE A 54 3.93 15.86 -13.03
N TRP A 55 3.99 14.71 -13.72
CA TRP A 55 5.20 14.18 -14.36
C TRP A 55 4.95 13.87 -15.84
N HIS A 56 5.97 14.01 -16.66
CA HIS A 56 5.88 13.74 -18.10
C HIS A 56 6.22 12.30 -18.45
N THR A 57 5.47 11.34 -17.87
CA THR A 57 5.60 9.91 -18.17
C THR A 57 4.65 9.47 -19.29
N PRO A 58 4.84 8.29 -19.92
CA PRO A 58 3.84 7.70 -20.80
C PRO A 58 2.50 7.50 -20.11
N PHE A 59 2.50 7.12 -18.83
CA PHE A 59 1.29 6.98 -17.99
C PHE A 59 0.50 8.29 -17.91
N SER A 60 1.14 9.41 -17.53
CA SER A 60 0.46 10.70 -17.40
C SER A 60 -0.10 11.24 -18.72
N LYS A 61 0.40 10.71 -19.85
CA LYS A 61 -0.08 11.02 -21.21
C LYS A 61 -1.14 10.03 -21.71
N GLY A 62 -1.59 9.08 -20.89
CA GLY A 62 -2.55 8.04 -21.28
C GLY A 62 -2.05 7.06 -22.33
N LYS A 63 -0.72 6.85 -22.45
CA LYS A 63 -0.11 5.95 -23.42
C LYS A 63 0.21 4.57 -22.85
N GLU A 64 0.39 4.46 -21.56
CA GLU A 64 0.72 3.23 -20.84
C GLU A 64 -0.04 3.19 -19.51
N GLY A 65 -0.41 2.00 -19.07
CA GLY A 65 -0.98 1.75 -17.74
C GLY A 65 0.10 1.42 -16.70
N ILE A 66 -0.31 1.36 -15.43
CA ILE A 66 0.48 0.77 -14.35
C ILE A 66 -0.21 -0.53 -13.98
N PRO A 67 0.49 -1.67 -13.92
CA PRO A 67 -0.11 -2.91 -13.46
C PRO A 67 -0.56 -2.77 -12.01
N ILE A 68 -1.83 -3.12 -11.73
CA ILE A 68 -2.42 -3.06 -10.39
C ILE A 68 -3.03 -4.40 -9.99
N ASN A 69 -3.11 -4.66 -8.69
CA ASN A 69 -3.85 -5.79 -8.17
C ASN A 69 -5.35 -5.49 -8.05
N GLY A 70 -6.16 -6.50 -8.31
CA GLY A 70 -7.56 -6.50 -7.90
C GLY A 70 -7.67 -6.73 -6.39
N LEU A 71 -8.53 -5.95 -5.72
CA LEU A 71 -8.78 -6.08 -4.28
C LEU A 71 -10.09 -6.80 -4.05
N ILE A 72 -10.05 -7.85 -3.21
CA ILE A 72 -11.22 -8.56 -2.72
C ILE A 72 -11.35 -8.30 -1.22
N TRP A 73 -12.38 -7.54 -0.86
CA TRP A 73 -12.72 -7.28 0.53
C TRP A 73 -13.29 -8.52 1.21
N MET A 74 -13.15 -8.59 2.52
CA MET A 74 -13.77 -9.60 3.34
C MET A 74 -15.27 -9.71 3.08
N GLY A 75 -15.79 -10.92 3.09
CA GLY A 75 -17.18 -11.25 2.87
C GLY A 75 -17.40 -12.72 3.17
N ASN A 76 -18.60 -13.22 2.91
CA ASN A 76 -18.84 -14.66 2.94
C ASN A 76 -18.14 -15.34 1.73
N PHE A 77 -18.03 -16.66 1.78
CA PHE A 77 -17.36 -17.47 0.76
C PHE A 77 -17.88 -17.19 -0.66
N ASP A 78 -19.19 -17.24 -0.86
CA ASP A 78 -19.80 -17.08 -2.18
C ASP A 78 -19.57 -15.70 -2.77
N GLU A 79 -19.66 -14.66 -1.93
CA GLU A 79 -19.36 -13.28 -2.35
C GLU A 79 -17.90 -13.10 -2.75
N MET A 80 -16.96 -13.61 -1.94
CA MET A 80 -15.55 -13.49 -2.26
C MET A 80 -15.22 -14.24 -3.55
N TYR A 81 -15.74 -15.45 -3.71
CA TYR A 81 -15.53 -16.24 -4.92
C TYR A 81 -16.09 -15.55 -6.17
N ARG A 82 -17.32 -15.03 -6.11
CA ARG A 82 -17.92 -14.27 -7.21
C ARG A 82 -17.06 -13.05 -7.59
N ARG A 83 -16.61 -12.27 -6.60
CA ARG A 83 -15.76 -11.11 -6.81
C ARG A 83 -14.40 -11.45 -7.45
N ILE A 84 -13.84 -12.62 -7.15
CA ILE A 84 -12.61 -13.10 -7.82
C ILE A 84 -12.89 -13.33 -9.30
N GLY A 85 -13.97 -14.03 -9.63
CA GLY A 85 -14.39 -14.25 -11.01
C GLY A 85 -14.60 -12.94 -11.78
N GLU A 86 -15.22 -11.94 -11.15
CA GLU A 86 -15.41 -10.59 -11.73
C GLU A 86 -14.06 -9.89 -11.99
N LYS A 87 -13.12 -9.95 -11.03
CA LYS A 87 -11.78 -9.36 -11.20
C LYS A 87 -11.00 -10.04 -12.33
N MET A 88 -11.12 -11.36 -12.45
CA MET A 88 -10.52 -12.10 -13.55
C MET A 88 -11.08 -11.70 -14.91
N GLN A 89 -12.41 -11.55 -15.00
CA GLN A 89 -13.06 -11.08 -16.23
C GLN A 89 -12.66 -9.64 -16.58
N GLN A 90 -12.31 -8.83 -15.58
CA GLN A 90 -11.76 -7.48 -15.75
C GLN A 90 -10.27 -7.47 -16.14
N GLY A 91 -9.62 -8.62 -16.36
CA GLY A 91 -8.22 -8.72 -16.77
C GLY A 91 -7.17 -8.74 -15.65
N PHE A 92 -7.56 -8.64 -14.37
CA PHE A 92 -6.58 -8.67 -13.27
C PHE A 92 -5.81 -10.00 -13.21
N ARG A 93 -4.49 -9.93 -13.18
CA ARG A 93 -3.57 -11.07 -13.04
C ARG A 93 -2.99 -11.20 -11.64
N CYS A 94 -3.15 -10.21 -10.79
CA CYS A 94 -2.81 -10.22 -9.38
C CYS A 94 -4.05 -9.87 -8.56
N ILE A 95 -4.36 -10.69 -7.56
CA ILE A 95 -5.50 -10.49 -6.66
C ILE A 95 -5.02 -10.48 -5.22
N LYS A 96 -5.40 -9.44 -4.48
CA LYS A 96 -5.19 -9.34 -3.03
C LYS A 96 -6.49 -9.67 -2.29
N LEU A 97 -6.43 -10.67 -1.41
CA LEU A 97 -7.53 -11.12 -0.57
C LEU A 97 -7.33 -10.66 0.87
N LYS A 98 -8.32 -10.05 1.47
CA LYS A 98 -8.33 -9.81 2.92
C LYS A 98 -8.66 -11.11 3.64
N ILE A 99 -7.86 -11.46 4.67
CA ILE A 99 -8.03 -12.64 5.52
C ILE A 99 -7.99 -12.25 7.00
N GLY A 100 -8.26 -13.21 7.90
CA GLY A 100 -8.22 -12.98 9.34
C GLY A 100 -9.53 -12.48 9.96
N ALA A 101 -10.62 -12.37 9.19
CA ALA A 101 -11.93 -11.93 9.69
C ALA A 101 -12.96 -13.04 9.84
N ILE A 102 -12.78 -14.16 9.14
CA ILE A 102 -13.62 -15.34 9.23
C ILE A 102 -12.81 -16.51 9.80
N ASP A 103 -13.48 -17.65 9.98
CA ASP A 103 -12.80 -18.86 10.40
C ASP A 103 -11.67 -19.23 9.43
N PHE A 104 -10.49 -19.54 9.97
CA PHE A 104 -9.28 -19.78 9.17
C PHE A 104 -9.42 -21.00 8.24
N GLU A 105 -10.15 -22.04 8.64
CA GLU A 105 -10.41 -23.21 7.78
C GLU A 105 -11.22 -22.80 6.54
N LYS A 106 -12.18 -21.90 6.69
CA LYS A 106 -12.94 -21.37 5.56
C LYS A 106 -12.10 -20.49 4.63
N GLU A 107 -11.12 -19.77 5.18
CA GLU A 107 -10.16 -19.03 4.36
C GLU A 107 -9.29 -19.97 3.52
N LEU A 108 -8.81 -21.08 4.11
CA LEU A 108 -8.07 -22.11 3.37
C LEU A 108 -8.93 -22.81 2.32
N GLU A 109 -10.21 -23.11 2.63
CA GLU A 109 -11.15 -23.69 1.65
C GLU A 109 -11.34 -22.75 0.45
N LEU A 110 -11.45 -21.43 0.68
CA LEU A 110 -11.54 -20.44 -0.39
C LEU A 110 -10.29 -20.42 -1.26
N LEU A 111 -9.09 -20.39 -0.63
CA LEU A 111 -7.83 -20.44 -1.36
C LEU A 111 -7.69 -21.73 -2.17
N ALA A 112 -8.04 -22.88 -1.57
CA ALA A 112 -8.06 -24.17 -2.26
C ALA A 112 -9.02 -24.16 -3.46
N HIS A 113 -10.20 -23.55 -3.29
CA HIS A 113 -11.17 -23.42 -4.37
C HIS A 113 -10.63 -22.56 -5.52
N ILE A 114 -10.00 -21.42 -5.20
CA ILE A 114 -9.37 -20.55 -6.20
C ILE A 114 -8.28 -21.33 -6.96
N ARG A 115 -7.40 -22.04 -6.24
CA ARG A 115 -6.28 -22.79 -6.84
C ARG A 115 -6.71 -24.00 -7.67
N ARG A 116 -7.87 -24.56 -7.42
CA ARG A 116 -8.45 -25.59 -8.31
C ARG A 116 -8.85 -25.03 -9.68
N HIS A 117 -9.20 -23.76 -9.78
CA HIS A 117 -9.67 -23.14 -11.01
C HIS A 117 -8.58 -22.29 -11.69
N PHE A 118 -7.65 -21.75 -10.92
CA PHE A 118 -6.63 -20.83 -11.38
C PHE A 118 -5.24 -21.20 -10.86
N THR A 119 -4.36 -21.55 -11.76
CA THR A 119 -2.97 -21.85 -11.42
C THR A 119 -2.21 -20.59 -10.99
N PRO A 120 -1.07 -20.70 -10.27
CA PRO A 120 -0.22 -19.56 -9.94
C PRO A 120 0.30 -18.79 -11.16
N ALA A 121 0.45 -19.46 -12.30
CA ALA A 121 0.85 -18.81 -13.56
C ALA A 121 -0.27 -17.94 -14.18
N GLN A 122 -1.54 -18.24 -13.84
CA GLN A 122 -2.69 -17.47 -14.32
C GLN A 122 -3.00 -16.30 -13.40
N ILE A 123 -2.87 -16.51 -12.08
CA ILE A 123 -3.17 -15.49 -11.06
C ILE A 123 -2.13 -15.51 -9.95
N GLU A 124 -1.45 -14.39 -9.74
CA GLU A 124 -0.73 -14.10 -8.51
C GLU A 124 -1.73 -13.83 -7.37
N LEU A 125 -1.60 -14.53 -6.26
CA LEU A 125 -2.39 -14.28 -5.06
C LEU A 125 -1.53 -13.65 -3.98
N ARG A 126 -2.03 -12.57 -3.41
CA ARG A 126 -1.55 -11.93 -2.17
C ARG A 126 -2.64 -12.02 -1.12
N VAL A 127 -2.27 -12.18 0.12
CA VAL A 127 -3.22 -12.13 1.24
C VAL A 127 -2.82 -11.03 2.21
N ASP A 128 -3.81 -10.47 2.89
CA ASP A 128 -3.60 -9.37 3.84
C ASP A 128 -4.40 -9.67 5.12
N ALA A 129 -3.67 -9.89 6.20
CA ALA A 129 -4.22 -10.25 7.50
C ALA A 129 -4.50 -9.03 8.39
N ASN A 130 -4.03 -7.83 8.04
CA ASN A 130 -4.16 -6.61 8.85
C ASN A 130 -3.87 -6.82 10.36
N GLY A 131 -2.86 -7.63 10.66
CA GLY A 131 -2.46 -7.92 12.04
C GLY A 131 -3.39 -8.83 12.82
N ALA A 132 -4.25 -9.61 12.16
CA ALA A 132 -5.28 -10.41 12.82
C ALA A 132 -4.75 -11.68 13.51
N PHE A 133 -3.58 -12.18 13.13
CA PHE A 133 -3.06 -13.42 13.69
C PHE A 133 -2.37 -13.18 15.04
N SER A 134 -2.43 -14.21 15.90
CA SER A 134 -1.65 -14.25 17.14
C SER A 134 -0.21 -14.64 16.85
N PRO A 135 0.82 -14.00 17.46
CA PRO A 135 2.21 -14.41 17.28
C PRO A 135 2.50 -15.90 17.55
N THR A 136 1.70 -16.54 18.42
CA THR A 136 1.90 -17.92 18.83
C THR A 136 1.50 -18.95 17.78
N ASP A 137 0.49 -18.67 16.95
CA ASP A 137 -0.04 -19.58 15.95
C ASP A 137 0.26 -19.14 14.51
N THR A 138 0.83 -17.94 14.34
CA THR A 138 1.08 -17.38 13.00
C THR A 138 1.97 -18.26 12.15
N LEU A 139 3.06 -18.81 12.68
CA LEU A 139 3.99 -19.62 11.89
C LEU A 139 3.31 -20.89 11.35
N GLU A 140 2.47 -21.54 12.15
CA GLU A 140 1.67 -22.69 11.72
C GLU A 140 0.71 -22.29 10.59
N LYS A 141 0.01 -21.15 10.74
CA LYS A 141 -0.88 -20.62 9.70
C LYS A 141 -0.12 -20.29 8.42
N LEU A 142 1.09 -19.70 8.52
CA LEU A 142 1.92 -19.43 7.36
C LEU A 142 2.31 -20.73 6.61
N HIS A 143 2.65 -21.80 7.33
CA HIS A 143 2.92 -23.09 6.69
C HIS A 143 1.72 -23.64 5.94
N ARG A 144 0.52 -23.56 6.50
CA ARG A 144 -0.71 -23.99 5.83
C ARG A 144 -1.06 -23.10 4.63
N LEU A 145 -0.86 -21.79 4.74
CA LEU A 145 -1.06 -20.83 3.64
C LEU A 145 -0.06 -21.06 2.49
N SER A 146 1.16 -21.52 2.78
CA SER A 146 2.19 -21.76 1.76
C SER A 146 1.82 -22.83 0.73
N GLU A 147 0.90 -23.75 1.07
CA GLU A 147 0.39 -24.79 0.17
C GLU A 147 -0.32 -24.18 -1.05
N PHE A 148 -0.81 -22.92 -0.95
CA PHE A 148 -1.51 -22.22 -2.02
C PHE A 148 -0.62 -21.40 -2.93
N GLN A 149 0.70 -21.48 -2.78
CA GLN A 149 1.67 -20.75 -3.61
C GLN A 149 1.34 -19.24 -3.71
N LEU A 150 1.17 -18.64 -2.53
CA LEU A 150 0.93 -17.21 -2.40
C LEU A 150 2.21 -16.41 -2.68
N HIS A 151 2.09 -15.24 -3.32
CA HIS A 151 3.22 -14.33 -3.49
C HIS A 151 3.69 -13.77 -2.15
N SER A 152 2.77 -13.31 -1.33
CA SER A 152 3.10 -12.70 -0.03
C SER A 152 1.90 -12.66 0.90
N ILE A 153 2.18 -12.53 2.21
CA ILE A 153 1.21 -12.10 3.22
C ILE A 153 1.56 -10.72 3.74
N GLU A 154 0.57 -9.84 3.78
CA GLU A 154 0.67 -8.51 4.34
C GLU A 154 0.30 -8.52 5.82
N GLN A 155 1.15 -7.93 6.66
CA GLN A 155 0.98 -7.69 8.10
C GLN A 155 0.30 -8.86 8.84
N PRO A 156 0.97 -10.00 9.02
CA PRO A 156 0.33 -11.18 9.64
C PRO A 156 -0.04 -10.97 11.11
N ILE A 157 0.79 -10.29 11.89
CA ILE A 157 0.53 -9.95 13.30
C ILE A 157 0.40 -8.45 13.50
N ARG A 158 -0.20 -8.04 14.62
CA ARG A 158 -0.38 -6.63 14.97
C ARG A 158 0.96 -5.90 15.03
N ALA A 159 0.99 -4.69 14.47
CA ALA A 159 2.15 -3.80 14.48
C ALA A 159 2.65 -3.48 15.90
N GLY A 160 3.96 -3.16 16.01
CA GLY A 160 4.64 -2.84 17.26
C GLY A 160 5.26 -4.06 17.97
N GLN A 161 5.26 -5.23 17.33
CA GLN A 161 5.83 -6.48 17.87
C GLN A 161 7.07 -6.88 17.05
N TRP A 162 8.08 -6.03 16.99
CA TRP A 162 9.21 -6.17 16.08
C TRP A 162 9.98 -7.47 16.25
N ASP A 163 10.26 -7.90 17.48
CA ASP A 163 10.98 -9.16 17.74
C ASP A 163 10.20 -10.38 17.25
N GLU A 164 8.87 -10.39 17.45
CA GLU A 164 8.00 -11.44 16.97
C GLU A 164 7.92 -11.45 15.43
N MET A 165 7.75 -10.24 14.82
CA MET A 165 7.73 -10.10 13.36
C MET A 165 9.08 -10.52 12.76
N ALA A 166 10.21 -10.18 13.40
CA ALA A 166 11.55 -10.61 12.97
C ALA A 166 11.68 -12.13 12.96
N ARG A 167 11.21 -12.81 14.03
CA ARG A 167 11.18 -14.28 14.07
C ARG A 167 10.34 -14.87 12.94
N LEU A 168 9.18 -14.28 12.67
CA LEU A 168 8.32 -14.72 11.58
C LEU A 168 8.99 -14.51 10.21
N CYS A 169 9.58 -13.34 9.96
CA CYS A 169 10.28 -13.04 8.71
C CYS A 169 11.48 -13.98 8.47
N ALA A 170 12.16 -14.42 9.53
CA ALA A 170 13.28 -15.35 9.42
C ALA A 170 12.84 -16.82 9.16
N ALA A 171 11.62 -17.20 9.59
CA ALA A 171 11.13 -18.58 9.53
C ALA A 171 10.00 -18.81 8.52
N THR A 172 9.48 -17.75 7.91
CA THR A 172 8.33 -17.84 6.99
C THR A 172 8.62 -18.69 5.76
N PRO A 173 7.68 -19.56 5.32
CA PRO A 173 7.83 -20.34 4.09
C PRO A 173 7.57 -19.55 2.81
N PHE A 174 7.01 -18.33 2.89
CA PHE A 174 6.79 -17.43 1.78
C PHE A 174 6.82 -15.96 2.26
N PRO A 175 7.02 -14.97 1.37
CA PRO A 175 7.32 -13.59 1.75
C PRO A 175 6.29 -12.91 2.65
N ILE A 176 6.78 -12.16 3.65
CA ILE A 176 6.00 -11.22 4.48
C ILE A 176 6.23 -9.81 3.97
N ALA A 177 5.15 -9.05 3.85
CA ALA A 177 5.14 -7.62 3.52
C ALA A 177 4.64 -6.80 4.72
N LEU A 178 5.37 -5.76 5.12
CA LEU A 178 4.96 -4.88 6.21
C LEU A 178 4.13 -3.71 5.66
N ASP A 179 3.01 -3.42 6.31
CA ASP A 179 2.13 -2.27 6.04
C ASP A 179 1.98 -1.42 7.31
N GLU A 180 1.14 -1.82 8.26
CA GLU A 180 0.83 -1.05 9.46
C GLU A 180 2.07 -0.84 10.35
N GLU A 181 3.08 -1.69 10.24
CA GLU A 181 4.34 -1.55 10.97
C GLU A 181 5.08 -0.25 10.64
N LEU A 182 4.91 0.27 9.42
CA LEU A 182 5.60 1.47 8.95
C LEU A 182 4.91 2.77 9.41
N ILE A 183 3.64 2.69 9.85
CA ILE A 183 2.83 3.87 10.21
C ILE A 183 3.44 4.55 11.44
N GLY A 184 3.72 5.86 11.31
CA GLY A 184 4.32 6.65 12.38
C GLY A 184 5.85 6.60 12.44
N ILE A 185 6.49 5.75 11.64
CA ILE A 185 7.95 5.65 11.54
C ILE A 185 8.44 6.59 10.44
N ASN A 186 8.53 7.87 10.73
CA ASN A 186 8.86 8.89 9.73
C ASN A 186 10.31 9.39 9.79
N ARG A 187 11.04 9.13 10.88
CA ARG A 187 12.44 9.51 11.03
C ARG A 187 13.35 8.47 10.39
N ARG A 188 14.38 8.92 9.65
CA ARG A 188 15.32 8.04 8.92
C ARG A 188 16.01 7.00 9.84
N ASP A 189 16.46 7.41 11.01
CA ASP A 189 17.09 6.51 11.99
C ASP A 189 16.15 5.38 12.42
N ARG A 190 14.87 5.69 12.64
CA ARG A 190 13.86 4.70 13.03
C ARG A 190 13.47 3.78 11.86
N LYS A 191 13.45 4.29 10.62
CA LYS A 191 13.24 3.46 9.42
C LYS A 191 14.34 2.41 9.29
N ILE A 192 15.60 2.83 9.44
CA ILE A 192 16.75 1.94 9.41
C ILE A 192 16.63 0.86 10.50
N GLU A 193 16.38 1.28 11.75
CA GLU A 193 16.24 0.37 12.87
C GLU A 193 15.14 -0.68 12.64
N LEU A 194 13.96 -0.28 12.12
CA LEU A 194 12.88 -1.20 11.79
C LEU A 194 13.31 -2.23 10.74
N LEU A 195 13.89 -1.77 9.62
CA LEU A 195 14.29 -2.65 8.53
C LEU A 195 15.40 -3.62 8.95
N GLU A 196 16.36 -3.18 9.78
CA GLU A 196 17.45 -4.02 10.28
C GLU A 196 17.00 -5.00 11.36
N THR A 197 16.01 -4.63 12.16
CA THR A 197 15.44 -5.51 13.20
C THR A 197 14.58 -6.58 12.59
N ILE A 198 13.60 -6.20 11.77
CA ILE A 198 12.56 -7.12 11.27
C ILE A 198 13.05 -7.89 10.05
N ARG A 199 13.75 -7.26 9.13
CA ARG A 199 14.24 -7.83 7.86
C ARG A 199 13.13 -8.49 7.05
N PRO A 200 12.05 -7.76 6.72
CA PRO A 200 10.96 -8.31 5.93
C PRO A 200 11.40 -8.56 4.48
N GLN A 201 10.63 -9.33 3.72
CA GLN A 201 10.88 -9.52 2.29
C GLN A 201 10.35 -8.35 1.47
N TYR A 202 9.27 -7.71 1.95
CA TYR A 202 8.67 -6.54 1.29
C TYR A 202 8.18 -5.51 2.29
N ILE A 203 8.05 -4.26 1.80
CA ILE A 203 7.32 -3.18 2.46
C ILE A 203 6.27 -2.59 1.54
N ILE A 204 5.18 -2.09 2.10
CA ILE A 204 4.06 -1.50 1.38
C ILE A 204 3.99 -0.01 1.71
N LEU A 205 3.99 0.83 0.68
CA LEU A 205 4.10 2.27 0.85
C LEU A 205 2.79 2.99 0.55
N LYS A 206 2.36 3.81 1.49
CA LYS A 206 1.19 4.71 1.41
C LYS A 206 1.68 6.14 1.64
N PRO A 207 1.94 6.94 0.60
CA PRO A 207 2.56 8.26 0.76
C PRO A 207 1.90 9.15 1.81
N SER A 208 0.57 9.12 1.92
CA SER A 208 -0.14 9.91 2.94
C SER A 208 0.08 9.45 4.39
N LEU A 209 0.66 8.26 4.62
CA LEU A 209 0.96 7.70 5.95
C LEU A 209 2.46 7.61 6.24
N HIS A 210 3.31 7.61 5.20
CA HIS A 210 4.73 7.29 5.32
C HIS A 210 5.65 8.48 5.03
N GLY A 211 5.19 9.71 5.33
CA GLY A 211 6.00 10.92 5.21
C GLY A 211 5.94 11.57 3.83
N GLY A 212 4.80 11.48 3.15
CA GLY A 212 4.62 12.04 1.81
C GLY A 212 5.29 11.18 0.73
N ILE A 213 5.41 11.76 -0.45
CA ILE A 213 6.16 11.18 -1.57
C ILE A 213 7.63 11.05 -1.17
N SER A 214 8.21 12.13 -0.65
CA SER A 214 9.62 12.15 -0.24
C SER A 214 9.96 11.12 0.85
N GLY A 215 9.08 10.93 1.83
CA GLY A 215 9.27 9.93 2.87
C GLY A 215 9.13 8.50 2.35
N SER A 216 8.28 8.29 1.33
CA SER A 216 8.14 7.00 0.65
C SER A 216 9.36 6.68 -0.21
N GLU A 217 9.93 7.66 -0.90
CA GLU A 217 11.19 7.51 -1.65
C GLU A 217 12.34 7.11 -0.73
N GLU A 218 12.45 7.76 0.44
CA GLU A 218 13.45 7.39 1.45
C GLU A 218 13.26 5.94 1.95
N TRP A 219 12.00 5.49 2.18
CA TRP A 219 11.71 4.11 2.53
C TRP A 219 12.17 3.13 1.44
N MET A 220 11.90 3.46 0.16
CA MET A 220 12.30 2.61 -0.98
C MET A 220 13.83 2.50 -1.09
N GLU A 221 14.54 3.62 -0.94
CA GLU A 221 16.01 3.66 -0.94
C GLU A 221 16.58 2.73 0.15
N LEU A 222 16.15 2.94 1.40
CA LEU A 222 16.60 2.18 2.56
C LEU A 222 16.26 0.68 2.45
N ALA A 223 15.09 0.34 1.91
CA ALA A 223 14.68 -1.03 1.67
C ALA A 223 15.54 -1.69 0.57
N ALA A 224 15.75 -0.99 -0.56
CA ALA A 224 16.55 -1.50 -1.67
C ALA A 224 18.01 -1.76 -1.28
N GLU A 225 18.63 -0.88 -0.47
CA GLU A 225 19.97 -1.09 0.10
C GLU A 225 20.09 -2.40 0.89
N ARG A 226 18.97 -2.93 1.41
CA ARG A 226 18.88 -4.15 2.21
C ARG A 226 18.30 -5.35 1.48
N GLY A 227 18.08 -5.22 0.15
CA GLY A 227 17.48 -6.26 -0.67
C GLY A 227 15.99 -6.51 -0.37
N ILE A 228 15.31 -5.55 0.25
CA ILE A 228 13.89 -5.60 0.58
C ILE A 228 13.09 -4.98 -0.58
N GLY A 229 12.13 -5.73 -1.12
CA GLY A 229 11.23 -5.24 -2.18
C GLY A 229 10.18 -4.27 -1.66
N SER A 230 9.53 -3.54 -2.57
CA SER A 230 8.44 -2.64 -2.20
C SER A 230 7.40 -2.53 -3.28
N TRP A 231 6.18 -2.16 -2.90
CA TRP A 231 5.15 -1.68 -3.81
C TRP A 231 4.33 -0.56 -3.17
N VAL A 232 3.66 0.20 -4.03
CA VAL A 232 2.87 1.37 -3.63
C VAL A 232 1.39 1.01 -3.57
N THR A 233 0.71 1.55 -2.58
CA THR A 233 -0.74 1.50 -2.44
C THR A 233 -1.26 2.86 -1.96
N SER A 234 -2.57 2.99 -1.80
CA SER A 234 -3.21 4.16 -1.22
C SER A 234 -3.79 3.87 0.17
N ALA A 235 -3.97 4.92 0.96
CA ALA A 235 -4.67 4.87 2.25
C ALA A 235 -6.09 5.43 2.12
N LEU A 236 -6.76 5.20 0.98
CA LEU A 236 -8.10 5.69 0.65
C LEU A 236 -8.18 7.21 0.48
N GLU A 237 -7.17 7.79 -0.13
CA GLU A 237 -7.19 9.18 -0.56
C GLU A 237 -8.31 9.42 -1.59
N SER A 238 -8.75 10.69 -1.72
CA SER A 238 -9.58 11.10 -2.85
C SER A 238 -8.87 10.81 -4.19
N ASN A 239 -9.62 10.77 -5.28
CA ASN A 239 -9.04 10.55 -6.61
C ASN A 239 -8.00 11.62 -7.03
N ILE A 240 -7.98 12.80 -6.41
CA ILE A 240 -6.91 13.79 -6.57
C ILE A 240 -5.60 13.27 -5.97
N GLY A 241 -5.63 12.80 -4.73
CA GLY A 241 -4.47 12.22 -4.06
C GLY A 241 -4.02 10.92 -4.74
N LEU A 242 -4.97 10.07 -5.13
CA LEU A 242 -4.68 8.83 -5.85
C LEU A 242 -4.00 9.10 -7.21
N ASN A 243 -4.41 10.15 -7.94
CA ASN A 243 -3.73 10.56 -9.17
C ASN A 243 -2.26 10.95 -8.93
N ALA A 244 -1.99 11.68 -7.85
CA ALA A 244 -0.61 12.03 -7.50
C ALA A 244 0.23 10.78 -7.20
N ILE A 245 -0.32 9.83 -6.44
CA ILE A 245 0.33 8.57 -6.12
C ILE A 245 0.58 7.76 -7.39
N ALA A 246 -0.43 7.61 -8.26
CA ALA A 246 -0.32 6.84 -9.49
C ALA A 246 0.73 7.42 -10.45
N GLN A 247 0.75 8.74 -10.65
CA GLN A 247 1.75 9.38 -11.50
C GLN A 247 3.16 9.29 -10.93
N TRP A 248 3.33 9.47 -9.61
CA TRP A 248 4.60 9.22 -8.95
C TRP A 248 5.04 7.77 -9.13
N CYS A 249 4.15 6.83 -8.87
CA CYS A 249 4.41 5.39 -9.04
C CYS A 249 4.87 5.07 -10.48
N ALA A 250 4.29 5.70 -11.50
CA ALA A 250 4.71 5.54 -12.89
C ALA A 250 6.16 5.98 -13.15
N THR A 251 6.69 6.93 -12.36
CA THR A 251 8.11 7.34 -12.48
C THR A 251 9.07 6.24 -12.00
N LEU A 252 8.58 5.35 -11.13
CA LEU A 252 9.37 4.27 -10.55
C LEU A 252 9.49 3.04 -11.47
N GLN A 253 8.71 2.98 -12.56
CA GLN A 253 8.65 1.84 -13.48
C GLN A 253 8.46 0.50 -12.74
N PRO A 254 7.39 0.34 -11.95
CA PRO A 254 7.24 -0.78 -11.05
C PRO A 254 7.14 -2.12 -11.78
N ALA A 255 7.94 -3.09 -11.35
CA ALA A 255 7.89 -4.46 -11.91
C ALA A 255 6.75 -5.30 -11.31
N LEU A 256 6.26 -4.95 -10.12
CA LEU A 256 5.19 -5.66 -9.42
C LEU A 256 3.85 -4.93 -9.59
N PRO A 257 2.71 -5.65 -9.57
CA PRO A 257 1.40 -5.02 -9.49
C PRO A 257 1.24 -4.18 -8.22
N GLN A 258 0.72 -2.96 -8.38
CA GLN A 258 0.58 -1.95 -7.34
C GLN A 258 -0.84 -1.94 -6.75
N GLY A 259 -1.01 -1.43 -5.54
CA GLY A 259 -2.31 -1.40 -4.84
C GLY A 259 -3.12 -0.13 -5.11
N LEU A 260 -3.28 0.29 -6.36
CA LEU A 260 -3.85 1.60 -6.72
C LEU A 260 -5.32 1.54 -7.18
N GLY A 261 -5.99 0.41 -7.03
CA GLY A 261 -7.40 0.24 -7.40
C GLY A 261 -8.43 0.81 -6.42
N THR A 262 -8.03 1.57 -5.42
CA THR A 262 -8.88 2.05 -4.32
C THR A 262 -9.87 3.15 -4.72
N GLY A 263 -9.65 3.88 -5.82
CA GLY A 263 -10.54 4.91 -6.32
C GLY A 263 -11.95 4.40 -6.67
N LEU A 264 -12.10 3.10 -6.94
CA LEU A 264 -13.39 2.46 -7.20
C LEU A 264 -14.28 2.32 -5.94
N LEU A 265 -13.76 2.60 -4.75
CA LEU A 265 -14.50 2.52 -3.49
C LEU A 265 -15.38 3.74 -3.22
N PHE A 266 -15.14 4.85 -3.92
CA PHE A 266 -15.88 6.10 -3.74
C PHE A 266 -16.90 6.31 -4.85
N THR A 267 -18.07 6.80 -4.48
CA THR A 267 -19.18 7.11 -5.40
C THR A 267 -19.27 8.58 -5.77
N ASP A 268 -18.55 9.44 -5.05
CA ASP A 268 -18.55 10.91 -5.16
C ASP A 268 -17.16 11.45 -5.59
N ASN A 269 -16.49 10.72 -6.45
CA ASN A 269 -15.22 11.16 -7.03
C ASN A 269 -15.39 12.48 -7.82
N ILE A 270 -14.38 13.34 -7.72
CA ILE A 270 -14.27 14.51 -8.59
C ILE A 270 -14.00 14.02 -10.01
N ASP A 271 -14.56 14.70 -11.02
CA ASP A 271 -14.28 14.38 -12.42
C ASP A 271 -12.78 14.53 -12.72
N TYR A 272 -12.13 13.42 -13.05
CA TYR A 272 -10.67 13.32 -13.14
C TYR A 272 -10.27 12.27 -14.18
N PRO A 273 -9.18 12.46 -14.92
CA PRO A 273 -8.81 11.58 -16.02
C PRO A 273 -8.29 10.19 -15.60
N LEU A 274 -8.07 9.94 -14.29
CA LEU A 274 -7.59 8.65 -13.82
C LEU A 274 -8.70 7.60 -13.89
N HIS A 275 -8.49 6.52 -14.63
CA HIS A 275 -9.41 5.40 -14.75
C HIS A 275 -8.68 4.06 -14.70
N ILE A 276 -9.41 2.97 -14.52
CA ILE A 276 -8.92 1.60 -14.51
C ILE A 276 -9.41 0.92 -15.77
N GLU A 277 -8.47 0.41 -16.56
CA GLU A 277 -8.74 -0.42 -17.73
C GLU A 277 -8.35 -1.86 -17.41
N GLY A 278 -9.13 -2.83 -17.90
CA GLY A 278 -8.73 -4.23 -17.94
C GLY A 278 -7.82 -4.49 -19.16
N ASP A 279 -6.95 -5.49 -19.06
CA ASP A 279 -6.16 -5.98 -20.17
C ASP A 279 -7.00 -6.76 -21.18
#